data_dc8b934cc6156650cc16cc092928882f
#
_entry.id   dc8b934cc6156650cc16cc092928882f
#
_cell.length_a   1.000
_cell.length_b   1.000
_cell.length_c   1.000
_cell.angle_alpha   90.00
_cell.angle_beta   90.00
_cell.angle_gamma   90.00
#
_symmetry.space_group_name_H-M   'P 1'
#
loop_
_entity.id
_entity.type
_entity.pdbx_description
1 polymer ?
#
loop_
_entity_poly.entity_id
_entity_poly.type
_entity_poly.pdbx_seq_one_letter_code
_entity_poly.pdbx_strand_id
1 'polypeptide(L)'
;MSAQTITVYGTTWCGDCRRALRVLDQHQASYHYVDIEHDDAARSYVEQVNRGFRSVPTILFPDGSVLVEPSTSTLAQKLAALNG
;
A
#
# COMPACT_ATOMS: atom_id res chain seq x y z
N MET A 1 5.84 -20.04 -7.92
CA MET A 1 5.14 -19.42 -7.59
C MET A 1 5.20 -18.09 -7.57
N SER A 2 4.53 -17.53 -7.94
CA SER A 2 4.62 -16.16 -8.06
C SER A 2 4.39 -15.50 -6.79
N ALA A 3 5.10 -14.51 -6.53
CA ALA A 3 4.96 -13.76 -5.36
C ALA A 3 3.72 -12.91 -5.46
N GLN A 4 2.87 -13.04 -4.52
CA GLN A 4 1.69 -12.20 -4.37
C GLN A 4 2.07 -11.03 -3.48
N THR A 5 3.05 -10.25 -3.92
CA THR A 5 3.61 -9.20 -3.08
C THR A 5 2.88 -7.88 -3.30
N ILE A 6 2.47 -7.29 -2.18
CA ILE A 6 1.82 -5.99 -2.14
C ILE A 6 2.90 -4.93 -1.96
N THR A 7 2.77 -3.78 -2.60
CA THR A 7 3.69 -2.67 -2.38
C THR A 7 2.95 -1.54 -1.66
N VAL A 8 3.50 -1.13 -0.52
CA VAL A 8 2.93 -0.03 0.26
C VAL A 8 3.86 1.16 0.13
N TYR A 9 3.37 2.24 -0.47
CA TYR A 9 4.11 3.48 -0.58
C TYR A 9 3.72 4.39 0.57
N GLY A 10 4.69 4.80 1.36
CA GLY A 10 4.40 5.60 2.53
C GLY A 10 5.58 6.43 3.00
N THR A 11 5.51 6.88 4.23
CA THR A 11 6.57 7.65 4.87
C THR A 11 6.79 7.10 6.28
N THR A 12 7.90 7.50 6.90
CA THR A 12 8.23 6.98 8.23
C THR A 12 7.38 7.61 9.34
N TRP A 13 6.77 8.77 9.07
CA TRP A 13 6.00 9.49 10.07
C TRP A 13 4.48 9.34 9.93
N CYS A 14 4.02 8.56 8.97
CA CYS A 14 2.60 8.45 8.64
C CYS A 14 1.88 7.44 9.54
N GLY A 15 0.98 7.93 10.37
CA GLY A 15 0.19 7.05 11.26
C GLY A 15 -0.73 6.12 10.49
N ASP A 16 -1.33 6.60 9.40
CA ASP A 16 -2.21 5.78 8.56
C ASP A 16 -1.41 4.68 7.86
N CYS A 17 -0.16 4.95 7.51
CA CYS A 17 0.71 3.93 6.93
C CYS A 17 0.96 2.81 7.94
N ARG A 18 1.23 3.16 9.20
CA ARG A 18 1.44 2.16 10.24
C ARG A 18 0.19 1.33 10.48
N ARG A 19 -0.99 1.98 10.46
CA ARG A 19 -2.25 1.26 10.62
C ARG A 19 -2.44 0.26 9.49
N ALA A 20 -2.14 0.67 8.26
CA ALA A 20 -2.23 -0.24 7.11
C ALA A 20 -1.29 -1.43 7.27
N LEU A 21 -0.06 -1.18 7.72
CA LEU A 21 0.89 -2.28 7.92
C LEU A 21 0.41 -3.26 8.98
N ARG A 22 -0.23 -2.76 10.05
CA ARG A 22 -0.78 -3.67 11.07
C ARG A 22 -1.86 -4.57 10.48
N VAL A 23 -2.72 -4.03 9.61
CA VAL A 23 -3.74 -4.83 8.96
C VAL A 23 -3.10 -5.90 8.07
N LEU A 24 -2.10 -5.51 7.30
CA LEU A 24 -1.38 -6.45 6.44
C LEU A 24 -0.73 -7.56 7.27
N ASP A 25 -0.10 -7.20 8.39
CA ASP A 25 0.54 -8.19 9.27
C ASP A 25 -0.49 -9.14 9.86
N GLN A 26 -1.65 -8.64 10.26
CA GLN A 26 -2.72 -9.47 10.82
C GLN A 26 -3.23 -10.47 9.81
N HIS A 27 -3.21 -10.13 8.54
CA HIS A 27 -3.63 -11.02 7.46
C HIS A 27 -2.48 -11.85 6.91
N GLN A 28 -1.29 -11.75 7.51
CA GLN A 28 -0.10 -12.49 7.09
C GLN A 28 0.23 -12.23 5.62
N ALA A 29 -0.03 -11.01 5.15
CA ALA A 29 0.22 -10.62 3.77
C ALA A 29 1.70 -10.29 3.58
N SER A 30 2.23 -10.66 2.41
CA SER A 30 3.60 -10.28 2.04
C SER A 30 3.58 -8.90 1.40
N TYR A 31 4.46 -8.03 1.84
CA TYR A 31 4.50 -6.67 1.28
C TYR A 31 5.91 -6.10 1.33
N HIS A 32 6.12 -5.10 0.47
CA HIS A 32 7.29 -4.23 0.54
C HIS A 32 6.82 -2.86 0.95
N TYR A 33 7.50 -2.24 1.89
CA TYR A 33 7.22 -0.87 2.30
C TYR A 33 8.25 0.04 1.64
N VAL A 34 7.79 1.00 0.85
CA VAL A 34 8.66 1.90 0.11
C VAL A 34 8.48 3.32 0.64
N ASP A 35 9.57 3.91 1.13
CA ASP A 35 9.57 5.27 1.66
C ASP A 35 9.71 6.24 0.49
N ILE A 36 8.64 6.96 0.17
CA ILE A 36 8.64 7.85 -0.99
C ILE A 36 9.50 9.09 -0.78
N GLU A 37 9.91 9.37 0.45
CA GLU A 37 10.81 10.49 0.71
C GLU A 37 12.24 10.18 0.30
N HIS A 38 12.58 8.91 0.19
CA HIS A 38 13.92 8.47 -0.15
C HIS A 38 13.99 7.66 -1.45
N ASP A 39 12.91 7.70 -2.24
CA ASP A 39 12.85 6.96 -3.50
C ASP A 39 12.10 7.81 -4.52
N ASP A 40 12.85 8.43 -5.43
CA ASP A 40 12.29 9.37 -6.40
C ASP A 40 11.32 8.69 -7.37
N ALA A 41 11.64 7.49 -7.81
CA ALA A 41 10.78 6.76 -8.74
C ALA A 41 9.46 6.40 -8.07
N ALA A 42 9.52 5.97 -6.81
CA ALA A 42 8.31 5.63 -6.05
C ALA A 42 7.46 6.87 -5.82
N ARG A 43 8.10 8.00 -5.50
CA ARG A 43 7.36 9.25 -5.30
C ARG A 43 6.66 9.67 -6.60
N SER A 44 7.35 9.56 -7.72
CA SER A 44 6.75 9.88 -9.02
C SER A 44 5.54 8.98 -9.32
N TYR A 45 5.64 7.70 -8.99
CA TYR A 45 4.52 6.79 -9.17
C TYR A 45 3.32 7.22 -8.32
N VAL A 46 3.54 7.53 -7.05
CA VAL A 46 2.46 7.98 -6.15
C VAL A 46 1.80 9.25 -6.68
N GLU A 47 2.61 10.21 -7.13
CA GLU A 47 2.07 11.45 -7.71
C GLU A 47 1.27 11.16 -8.96
N GLN A 48 1.73 10.25 -9.78
CA GLN A 48 1.07 9.92 -11.04
C GLN A 48 -0.31 9.31 -10.82
N VAL A 49 -0.43 8.38 -9.87
CA VAL A 49 -1.72 7.74 -9.62
C VAL A 49 -2.66 8.61 -8.77
N ASN A 50 -2.15 9.67 -8.15
CA ASN A 50 -2.93 10.55 -7.28
C ASN A 50 -3.04 11.98 -7.84
N ARG A 51 -2.90 12.13 -9.14
CA ARG A 51 -3.07 13.42 -9.81
C ARG A 51 -2.14 14.51 -9.28
N GLY A 52 -0.91 14.12 -8.97
CA GLY A 52 0.11 15.03 -8.47
C GLY A 52 0.24 15.11 -6.96
N PHE A 53 -0.64 14.45 -6.22
CA PHE A 53 -0.59 14.45 -4.76
C PHE A 53 0.26 13.29 -4.25
N ARG A 54 0.93 13.52 -3.13
CA ARG A 54 1.74 12.48 -2.47
C ARG A 54 0.93 11.81 -1.37
N SER A 55 -0.24 11.29 -1.73
CA SER A 55 -1.14 10.65 -0.77
C SER A 55 -0.54 9.35 -0.25
N VAL A 56 -0.46 9.20 1.05
CA VAL A 56 0.06 7.99 1.68
C VAL A 56 -0.87 7.51 2.77
N PRO A 57 -1.04 6.19 2.92
CA PRO A 57 -0.44 5.15 2.09
C PRO A 57 -1.13 5.00 0.73
N THR A 58 -0.34 4.73 -0.30
CA THR A 58 -0.83 4.27 -1.59
C THR A 58 -0.39 2.82 -1.71
N ILE A 59 -1.34 1.92 -1.92
CA ILE A 59 -1.09 0.48 -1.85
C ILE A 59 -1.39 -0.16 -3.19
N LEU A 60 -0.37 -0.76 -3.80
CA LEU A 60 -0.48 -1.45 -5.08
C LEU A 60 -0.54 -2.95 -4.84
N PHE A 61 -1.56 -3.58 -5.39
CA PHE A 61 -1.80 -5.02 -5.21
C PHE A 61 -1.33 -5.81 -6.41
N PRO A 62 -1.08 -7.12 -6.23
CA PRO A 62 -0.58 -7.95 -7.34
C PRO A 62 -1.51 -8.02 -8.56
N ASP A 63 -2.81 -7.79 -8.35
CA ASP A 63 -3.78 -7.79 -9.45
C ASP A 63 -3.80 -6.47 -10.22
N GLY A 64 -2.91 -5.52 -9.86
CA GLY A 64 -2.84 -4.22 -10.51
C GLY A 64 -3.73 -3.15 -9.91
N SER A 65 -4.58 -3.50 -8.96
CA SER A 65 -5.44 -2.50 -8.32
C SER A 65 -4.66 -1.68 -7.30
N VAL A 66 -5.18 -0.49 -7.02
CA VAL A 66 -4.56 0.46 -6.09
C VAL A 66 -5.61 0.96 -5.10
N LEU A 67 -5.24 0.98 -3.82
CA LEU A 67 -6.04 1.65 -2.81
C LEU A 67 -5.24 2.82 -2.24
N VAL A 68 -5.91 3.94 -2.04
CA VAL A 68 -5.28 5.16 -1.52
C VAL A 68 -5.94 5.50 -0.20
N GLU A 69 -5.14 5.55 0.86
CA GLU A 69 -5.60 5.87 2.21
C GLU A 69 -6.85 5.06 2.60
N PRO A 70 -6.83 3.73 2.41
CA PRO A 70 -8.02 2.94 2.69
C PRO A 70 -8.32 2.88 4.17
N SER A 71 -9.61 2.74 4.50
CA SER A 71 -9.99 2.41 5.87
C SER A 71 -9.52 1.00 6.19
N THR A 72 -9.46 0.69 7.48
CA THR A 72 -9.11 -0.66 7.93
C THR A 72 -10.05 -1.70 7.32
N SER A 73 -11.35 -1.42 7.29
CA SER A 73 -12.31 -2.39 6.77
C SER A 73 -12.17 -2.57 5.26
N THR A 74 -11.93 -1.50 4.50
CA THR A 74 -11.73 -1.61 3.06
C THR A 74 -10.48 -2.42 2.75
N LEU A 75 -9.39 -2.18 3.48
CA LEU A 75 -8.17 -2.92 3.27
C LEU A 75 -8.34 -4.39 3.63
N ALA A 76 -9.01 -4.68 4.75
CA ALA A 76 -9.27 -6.05 5.17
C ALA A 76 -10.12 -6.80 4.13
N GLN A 77 -11.14 -6.14 3.57
CA GLN A 77 -11.97 -6.74 2.53
C GLN A 77 -11.15 -7.07 1.28
N LYS A 78 -10.25 -6.16 0.89
CA LYS A 78 -9.39 -6.40 -0.27
C LYS A 78 -8.48 -7.60 -0.04
N LEU A 79 -7.90 -7.70 1.15
CA LEU A 79 -7.02 -8.82 1.48
C LEU A 79 -7.77 -10.15 1.49
N ALA A 80 -8.99 -10.16 2.02
CA ALA A 80 -9.81 -11.35 2.00
C ALA A 80 -10.13 -11.80 0.57
N ALA A 81 -10.41 -10.84 -0.32
CA ALA A 81 -10.70 -11.14 -1.71
C ALA A 81 -9.49 -11.73 -2.43
N LEU A 82 -8.28 -11.24 -2.11
CA LEU A 82 -7.07 -11.78 -2.71
C LEU A 82 -6.78 -13.20 -2.27
N ASN A 83 -7.14 -13.54 -1.03
CA ASN A 83 -6.90 -14.87 -0.48
C ASN A 83 -8.02 -15.86 -0.83
N GLY A 84 -9.12 -15.34 -1.20
CA GLY A 84 -10.26 -16.15 -1.60
C GLY A 84 -10.19 -16.57 -3.04
#